data_f90b82770dcdfb2d4b8e5c2b906ef9ef
#
_entry.id   f90b82770dcdfb2d4b8e5c2b906ef9ef
#
_cell.length_a   1.000
_cell.length_b   1.000
_cell.length_c   1.000
_cell.angle_alpha   90.00
_cell.angle_beta   90.00
_cell.angle_gamma   90.00
#
_symmetry.space_group_name_H-M   'P 1'
#
loop_
_entity.id
_entity.type
_entity.pdbx_description
1 polymer ?
#
loop_
_entity_poly.entity_id
_entity_poly.type
_entity_poly.pdbx_seq_one_letter_code
_entity_poly.pdbx_strand_id
1 'polypeptide(L)'
;MPEDTIVTLFALSIEAETAAREFYEGLLRLFGHNPRAARVWEEMRSDEEEHVRFLEEVRARLTPEQLQEPADPEMMRKLRNVLKFSPQEVLRGLRDLNDAYHYAHELEHSEINTVLEFIIHEYHIDPALRVQLVDTYLQAHVKRLLALGGAAWRRSVLANNPPG
;
A
#
# COMPACT_ATOMS: atom_id res chain seq x y z
N MET A 1 -18.72 -24.19 1.18
CA MET A 1 -17.81 -23.17 0.63
C MET A 1 -16.38 -23.63 0.81
N PRO A 2 -15.57 -23.63 -0.23
CA PRO A 2 -14.16 -23.91 -0.04
C PRO A 2 -13.57 -22.86 0.88
N GLU A 3 -12.78 -23.32 1.82
CA GLU A 3 -12.08 -22.47 2.74
C GLU A 3 -10.97 -21.73 2.00
N ASP A 4 -10.74 -20.44 2.32
CA ASP A 4 -9.65 -19.67 1.74
C ASP A 4 -8.31 -20.27 2.14
N THR A 5 -7.40 -20.37 1.19
CA THR A 5 -6.08 -20.96 1.40
C THR A 5 -4.99 -19.87 1.39
N ILE A 6 -3.79 -20.25 1.82
CA ILE A 6 -2.63 -19.35 1.81
C ILE A 6 -2.33 -18.86 0.39
N VAL A 7 -2.54 -19.70 -0.64
CA VAL A 7 -2.39 -19.23 -2.02
C VAL A 7 -3.33 -18.08 -2.35
N THR A 8 -4.56 -18.13 -1.85
CA THR A 8 -5.55 -17.04 -2.01
C THR A 8 -5.12 -15.78 -1.23
N LEU A 9 -4.61 -15.95 -0.01
CA LEU A 9 -4.07 -14.85 0.80
C LEU A 9 -2.99 -14.08 0.04
N PHE A 10 -2.01 -14.78 -0.53
CA PHE A 10 -0.94 -14.14 -1.29
C PHE A 10 -1.45 -13.47 -2.58
N ALA A 11 -2.34 -14.14 -3.30
CA ALA A 11 -2.90 -13.59 -4.53
C ALA A 11 -3.63 -12.27 -4.28
N LEU A 12 -4.48 -12.22 -3.26
CA LEU A 12 -5.22 -11.02 -2.90
C LEU A 12 -4.33 -9.92 -2.30
N SER A 13 -3.28 -10.30 -1.56
CA SER A 13 -2.30 -9.34 -1.03
C SER A 13 -1.54 -8.67 -2.17
N ILE A 14 -1.08 -9.42 -3.15
CA ILE A 14 -0.40 -8.90 -4.34
C ILE A 14 -1.33 -8.00 -5.14
N GLU A 15 -2.60 -8.38 -5.28
CA GLU A 15 -3.61 -7.55 -5.94
C GLU A 15 -3.82 -6.21 -5.22
N ALA A 16 -3.88 -6.23 -3.89
CA ALA A 16 -4.04 -5.02 -3.08
C ALA A 16 -2.85 -4.06 -3.22
N GLU A 17 -1.62 -4.59 -3.13
CA GLU A 17 -0.41 -3.77 -3.29
C GLU A 17 -0.27 -3.27 -4.74
N THR A 18 -0.68 -4.05 -5.72
CA THR A 18 -0.72 -3.63 -7.12
C THR A 18 -1.71 -2.48 -7.32
N ALA A 19 -2.88 -2.55 -6.70
CA ALA A 19 -3.87 -1.47 -6.74
C ALA A 19 -3.32 -0.18 -6.11
N ALA A 20 -2.61 -0.29 -4.99
CA ALA A 20 -1.95 0.86 -4.36
C ALA A 20 -0.90 1.47 -5.29
N ARG A 21 -0.07 0.65 -5.94
CA ARG A 21 0.91 1.11 -6.93
C ARG A 21 0.24 1.85 -8.08
N GLU A 22 -0.83 1.31 -8.64
CA GLU A 22 -1.60 1.94 -9.72
C GLU A 22 -2.19 3.30 -9.29
N PHE A 23 -2.61 3.40 -8.05
CA PHE A 23 -3.08 4.66 -7.47
C PHE A 23 -1.97 5.71 -7.47
N TYR A 24 -0.78 5.39 -6.99
CA TYR A 24 0.35 6.33 -6.98
C TYR A 24 0.84 6.67 -8.39
N GLU A 25 0.81 5.74 -9.33
CA GLU A 25 1.07 6.00 -10.75
C GLU A 25 0.07 7.02 -11.32
N GLY A 26 -1.20 6.88 -10.96
CA GLY A 26 -2.24 7.82 -11.34
C GLY A 26 -2.03 9.21 -10.73
N LEU A 27 -1.60 9.30 -9.47
CA LEU A 27 -1.25 10.57 -8.84
C LEU A 27 -0.07 11.26 -9.53
N LEU A 28 0.92 10.49 -9.96
CA LEU A 28 2.03 11.02 -10.75
C LEU A 28 1.56 11.61 -12.08
N ARG A 29 0.65 10.95 -12.78
CA ARG A 29 0.08 11.47 -14.02
C ARG A 29 -0.70 12.77 -13.81
N LEU A 30 -1.48 12.85 -12.73
CA LEU A 30 -2.35 13.99 -12.48
C LEU A 30 -1.61 15.17 -11.86
N PHE A 31 -0.64 14.92 -10.99
CA PHE A 31 0.02 15.94 -10.17
C PHE A 31 1.55 15.97 -10.31
N GLY A 32 2.10 15.31 -11.32
CA GLY A 32 3.54 15.26 -11.57
C GLY A 32 4.17 16.58 -11.96
N HIS A 33 3.35 17.59 -12.31
CA HIS A 33 3.81 18.95 -12.56
C HIS A 33 4.26 19.70 -11.29
N ASN A 34 3.86 19.22 -10.11
CA ASN A 34 4.36 19.73 -8.84
C ASN A 34 5.57 18.89 -8.40
N PRO A 35 6.82 19.45 -8.40
CA PRO A 35 8.02 18.64 -8.14
C PRO A 35 8.06 17.97 -6.77
N ARG A 36 7.52 18.61 -5.74
CA ARG A 36 7.48 18.04 -4.37
C ARG A 36 6.51 16.86 -4.30
N ALA A 37 5.33 17.03 -4.88
CA ALA A 37 4.33 15.97 -4.94
C ALA A 37 4.84 14.80 -5.79
N ALA A 38 5.39 15.07 -6.97
CA ALA A 38 5.91 14.05 -7.87
C ALA A 38 6.96 13.16 -7.19
N ARG A 39 7.89 13.77 -6.45
CA ARG A 39 8.91 13.02 -5.72
C ARG A 39 8.31 12.02 -4.74
N VAL A 40 7.31 12.44 -4.01
CA VAL A 40 6.69 11.59 -2.99
C VAL A 40 5.86 10.49 -3.62
N TRP A 41 5.05 10.81 -4.61
CA TRP A 41 4.24 9.80 -5.31
C TRP A 41 5.14 8.76 -5.99
N GLU A 42 6.31 9.16 -6.51
CA GLU A 42 7.29 8.24 -7.07
C GLU A 42 7.91 7.33 -6.00
N GLU A 43 8.25 7.87 -4.84
CA GLU A 43 8.76 7.08 -3.72
C GLU A 43 7.70 6.10 -3.22
N MET A 44 6.45 6.54 -3.08
CA MET A 44 5.34 5.68 -2.65
C MET A 44 5.08 4.57 -3.68
N ARG A 45 5.06 4.91 -4.97
CA ARG A 45 4.91 3.91 -6.04
C ARG A 45 6.01 2.85 -5.99
N SER A 46 7.25 3.30 -5.79
CA SER A 46 8.40 2.40 -5.70
C SER A 46 8.30 1.47 -4.50
N ASP A 47 7.84 1.97 -3.37
CA ASP A 47 7.63 1.16 -2.16
C ASP A 47 6.59 0.05 -2.42
N GLU A 48 5.48 0.38 -3.09
CA GLU A 48 4.45 -0.63 -3.42
C GLU A 48 4.99 -1.71 -4.37
N GLU A 49 5.84 -1.32 -5.30
CA GLU A 49 6.51 -2.29 -6.18
C GLU A 49 7.42 -3.24 -5.41
N GLU A 50 8.14 -2.74 -4.41
CA GLU A 50 8.94 -3.57 -3.52
C GLU A 50 8.08 -4.50 -2.65
N HIS A 51 6.92 -4.03 -2.18
CA HIS A 51 5.97 -4.88 -1.44
C HIS A 51 5.49 -6.05 -2.32
N VAL A 52 5.14 -5.79 -3.57
CA VAL A 52 4.74 -6.85 -4.52
C VAL A 52 5.85 -7.87 -4.71
N ARG A 53 7.08 -7.42 -4.96
CA ARG A 53 8.23 -8.33 -5.11
C ARG A 53 8.45 -9.17 -3.88
N PHE A 54 8.37 -8.57 -2.72
CA PHE A 54 8.52 -9.28 -1.45
C PHE A 54 7.47 -10.39 -1.29
N LEU A 55 6.21 -10.08 -1.56
CA LEU A 55 5.13 -11.07 -1.50
C LEU A 55 5.34 -12.22 -2.49
N GLU A 56 5.77 -11.92 -3.70
CA GLU A 56 6.08 -12.93 -4.71
C GLU A 56 7.23 -13.82 -4.29
N GLU A 57 8.29 -13.26 -3.71
CA GLU A 57 9.45 -14.00 -3.22
C GLU A 57 9.09 -14.92 -2.06
N VAL A 58 8.31 -14.45 -1.10
CA VAL A 58 7.86 -15.27 0.03
C VAL A 58 6.98 -16.41 -0.47
N ARG A 59 6.03 -16.11 -1.34
CA ARG A 59 5.16 -17.14 -1.94
C ARG A 59 5.96 -18.22 -2.67
N ALA A 60 7.00 -17.82 -3.41
CA ALA A 60 7.85 -18.76 -4.15
C ALA A 60 8.65 -19.71 -3.26
N ARG A 61 8.84 -19.37 -1.98
CA ARG A 61 9.55 -20.21 -1.00
C ARG A 61 8.63 -21.18 -0.26
N LEU A 62 7.34 -21.02 -0.36
CA LEU A 62 6.37 -21.91 0.27
C LEU A 62 6.19 -23.18 -0.57
N THR A 63 6.02 -24.31 0.11
CA THR A 63 5.74 -25.59 -0.58
C THR A 63 4.29 -25.61 -1.09
N PRO A 64 3.97 -26.47 -2.08
CA PRO A 64 2.59 -26.64 -2.52
C PRO A 64 1.63 -27.02 -1.39
N GLU A 65 2.10 -27.83 -0.43
CA GLU A 65 1.31 -28.22 0.74
C GLU A 65 1.00 -27.03 1.63
N GLN A 66 2.00 -26.20 1.94
CA GLN A 66 1.82 -24.98 2.73
C GLN A 66 0.85 -24.01 2.05
N LEU A 67 0.93 -23.87 0.74
CA LEU A 67 0.02 -22.99 -0.02
C LEU A 67 -1.44 -23.44 0.03
N GLN A 68 -1.70 -24.73 0.27
CA GLN A 68 -3.04 -25.27 0.40
C GLN A 68 -3.59 -25.26 1.82
N GLU A 69 -2.78 -24.87 2.81
CA GLU A 69 -3.26 -24.72 4.18
C GLU A 69 -4.29 -23.60 4.28
N PRO A 70 -5.23 -23.69 5.23
CA PRO A 70 -6.21 -22.63 5.45
C PRO A 70 -5.55 -21.28 5.77
N ALA A 71 -6.03 -20.22 5.14
CA ALA A 71 -5.59 -18.86 5.45
C ALA A 71 -6.27 -18.33 6.72
N ASP A 72 -5.64 -17.37 7.37
CA ASP A 72 -6.24 -16.69 8.51
C ASP A 72 -7.51 -15.95 8.08
N PRO A 73 -8.69 -16.26 8.68
CA PRO A 73 -9.95 -15.67 8.26
C PRO A 73 -10.02 -14.16 8.46
N GLU A 74 -9.38 -13.65 9.50
CA GLU A 74 -9.37 -12.21 9.78
C GLU A 74 -8.54 -11.45 8.75
N MET A 75 -7.40 -11.99 8.34
CA MET A 75 -6.59 -11.41 7.28
C MET A 75 -7.31 -11.42 5.94
N MET A 76 -8.03 -12.50 5.64
CA MET A 76 -8.86 -12.59 4.44
C MET A 76 -9.97 -11.54 4.43
N ARG A 77 -10.63 -11.34 5.56
CA ARG A 77 -11.65 -10.30 5.73
C ARG A 77 -11.06 -8.91 5.46
N LYS A 78 -9.91 -8.62 6.05
CA LYS A 78 -9.20 -7.34 5.87
C LYS A 78 -8.84 -7.09 4.41
N LEU A 79 -8.30 -8.09 3.74
CA LEU A 79 -7.95 -8.00 2.31
C LEU A 79 -9.17 -7.72 1.43
N ARG A 80 -10.25 -8.42 1.64
CA ARG A 80 -11.48 -8.18 0.88
C ARG A 80 -12.02 -6.78 1.10
N ASN A 81 -11.85 -6.25 2.29
CA ASN A 81 -12.23 -4.87 2.59
C ASN A 81 -11.34 -3.87 1.85
N VAL A 82 -10.03 -4.07 1.87
CA VAL A 82 -9.06 -3.23 1.12
C VAL A 82 -9.34 -3.27 -0.37
N LEU A 83 -9.66 -4.44 -0.92
CA LEU A 83 -9.92 -4.63 -2.36
C LEU A 83 -11.21 -3.98 -2.87
N LYS A 84 -12.03 -3.42 -1.98
CA LYS A 84 -13.13 -2.54 -2.39
C LYS A 84 -12.64 -1.19 -2.93
N PHE A 85 -11.38 -0.83 -2.64
CA PHE A 85 -10.74 0.36 -3.18
C PHE A 85 -10.48 0.18 -4.67
N SER A 86 -11.01 1.09 -5.48
CA SER A 86 -10.76 1.14 -6.93
C SER A 86 -9.91 2.37 -7.25
N PRO A 87 -8.63 2.19 -7.64
CA PRO A 87 -7.77 3.32 -8.00
C PRO A 87 -8.37 4.19 -9.08
N GLN A 88 -8.96 3.59 -10.10
CA GLN A 88 -9.51 4.32 -11.25
C GLN A 88 -10.70 5.20 -10.85
N GLU A 89 -11.57 4.71 -9.97
CA GLU A 89 -12.73 5.48 -9.49
C GLU A 89 -12.28 6.65 -8.62
N VAL A 90 -11.35 6.41 -7.69
CA VAL A 90 -10.82 7.45 -6.83
C VAL A 90 -10.09 8.52 -7.64
N LEU A 91 -9.24 8.13 -8.59
CA LEU A 91 -8.49 9.07 -9.44
C LEU A 91 -9.41 9.97 -10.26
N ARG A 92 -10.52 9.45 -10.74
CA ARG A 92 -11.52 10.25 -11.48
C ARG A 92 -12.21 11.32 -10.63
N GLY A 93 -12.33 11.07 -9.33
CA GLY A 93 -12.98 11.98 -8.40
C GLY A 93 -12.06 13.03 -7.77
N LEU A 94 -10.75 12.97 -8.02
CA LEU A 94 -9.78 13.90 -7.43
C LEU A 94 -9.87 15.28 -8.08
N ARG A 95 -9.98 16.30 -7.25
CA ARG A 95 -10.05 17.70 -7.67
C ARG A 95 -8.70 18.41 -7.54
N ASP A 96 -7.90 18.06 -6.53
CA ASP A 96 -6.66 18.74 -6.18
C ASP A 96 -5.71 17.86 -5.38
N LEU A 97 -4.53 18.38 -5.07
CA LEU A 97 -3.52 17.69 -4.26
C LEU A 97 -3.98 17.41 -2.83
N ASN A 98 -4.86 18.22 -2.27
CA ASN A 98 -5.40 17.97 -0.94
C ASN A 98 -6.27 16.72 -0.93
N ASP A 99 -7.11 16.52 -1.95
CA ASP A 99 -7.88 15.29 -2.13
C ASP A 99 -6.93 14.09 -2.31
N ALA A 100 -5.90 14.24 -3.15
CA ALA A 100 -4.90 13.19 -3.38
C ALA A 100 -4.21 12.75 -2.09
N TYR A 101 -3.77 13.71 -1.30
CA TYR A 101 -3.17 13.45 0.00
C TYR A 101 -4.13 12.72 0.95
N HIS A 102 -5.37 13.17 1.00
CA HIS A 102 -6.39 12.59 1.87
C HIS A 102 -6.63 11.11 1.55
N TYR A 103 -6.80 10.77 0.27
CA TYR A 103 -6.98 9.38 -0.16
C TYR A 103 -5.72 8.53 0.05
N ALA A 104 -4.52 9.09 -0.18
CA ALA A 104 -3.27 8.40 0.12
C ALA A 104 -3.17 8.08 1.62
N HIS A 105 -3.50 9.04 2.48
CA HIS A 105 -3.52 8.85 3.93
C HIS A 105 -4.51 7.75 4.34
N GLU A 106 -5.72 7.74 3.78
CA GLU A 106 -6.71 6.69 4.05
C GLU A 106 -6.20 5.32 3.61
N LEU A 107 -5.59 5.22 2.43
CA LEU A 107 -5.03 3.98 1.92
C LEU A 107 -3.93 3.43 2.84
N GLU A 108 -3.00 4.28 3.26
CA GLU A 108 -1.88 3.89 4.12
C GLU A 108 -2.31 3.52 5.54
N HIS A 109 -3.40 4.11 6.03
CA HIS A 109 -4.00 3.77 7.32
C HIS A 109 -5.06 2.68 7.20
N SER A 110 -5.25 2.11 6.01
CA SER A 110 -6.12 0.96 5.79
C SER A 110 -5.46 -0.32 6.32
N GLU A 111 -6.19 -1.40 6.24
CA GLU A 111 -5.75 -2.71 6.72
C GLU A 111 -4.68 -3.37 5.83
N ILE A 112 -4.28 -2.74 4.72
CA ILE A 112 -3.29 -3.28 3.77
C ILE A 112 -1.93 -3.53 4.46
N ASN A 113 -1.45 -2.56 5.24
CA ASN A 113 -0.19 -2.68 5.97
C ASN A 113 -0.27 -3.71 7.10
N THR A 114 -1.43 -3.87 7.72
CA THR A 114 -1.66 -4.90 8.74
C THR A 114 -1.49 -6.30 8.15
N VAL A 115 -2.02 -6.53 6.95
CA VAL A 115 -1.91 -7.82 6.27
C VAL A 115 -0.46 -8.08 5.85
N LEU A 116 0.22 -7.08 5.30
CA LEU A 116 1.63 -7.21 4.91
C LEU A 116 2.51 -7.54 6.13
N GLU A 117 2.30 -6.84 7.24
CA GLU A 117 3.00 -7.11 8.50
C GLU A 117 2.75 -8.53 9.00
N PHE A 118 1.50 -8.99 8.94
CA PHE A 118 1.13 -10.37 9.28
C PHE A 118 1.92 -11.38 8.43
N ILE A 119 1.99 -11.17 7.13
CA ILE A 119 2.71 -12.07 6.21
C ILE A 119 4.21 -12.08 6.54
N ILE A 120 4.79 -10.92 6.83
CA ILE A 120 6.20 -10.80 7.23
C ILE A 120 6.48 -11.62 8.50
N HIS A 121 5.57 -11.60 9.47
CA HIS A 121 5.75 -12.33 10.73
C HIS A 121 5.49 -13.83 10.63
N GLU A 122 4.51 -14.24 9.83
CA GLU A 122 4.06 -15.63 9.80
C GLU A 122 4.85 -16.51 8.81
N TYR A 123 5.24 -15.94 7.67
CA TYR A 123 5.76 -16.76 6.58
C TYR A 123 7.23 -16.53 6.26
N HIS A 124 8.10 -15.97 7.24
CA HIS A 124 9.36 -15.72 6.95
C HIS A 124 10.25 -16.22 7.80
N ILE A 125 11.20 -16.61 7.81
CA ILE A 125 12.26 -15.89 7.39
C ILE A 125 13.06 -15.59 8.62
N ASP A 126 14.34 -15.31 8.47
CA ASP A 126 15.29 -14.84 9.47
C ASP A 126 14.71 -13.69 10.31
N PRO A 127 14.69 -13.81 11.67
CA PRO A 127 14.16 -12.74 12.53
C PRO A 127 14.83 -11.39 12.33
N ALA A 128 16.13 -11.35 12.04
CA ALA A 128 16.86 -10.10 11.79
C ALA A 128 16.38 -9.42 10.50
N LEU A 129 16.16 -10.21 9.45
CA LEU A 129 15.61 -9.72 8.19
C LEU A 129 14.18 -9.24 8.36
N ARG A 130 13.39 -9.89 9.21
CA ARG A 130 12.02 -9.52 9.55
C ARG A 130 11.93 -8.12 10.14
N VAL A 131 12.76 -7.82 11.14
CA VAL A 131 12.83 -6.50 11.76
C VAL A 131 13.22 -5.44 10.71
N GLN A 132 14.21 -5.74 9.89
CA GLN A 132 14.64 -4.84 8.83
C GLN A 132 13.53 -4.55 7.81
N LEU A 133 12.76 -5.57 7.42
CA LEU A 133 11.65 -5.43 6.48
C LEU A 133 10.53 -4.55 7.05
N VAL A 134 10.13 -4.78 8.30
CA VAL A 134 9.12 -3.96 8.98
C VAL A 134 9.58 -2.51 9.07
N ASP A 135 10.82 -2.28 9.52
CA ASP A 135 11.35 -0.92 9.68
C ASP A 135 11.57 -0.23 8.33
N THR A 136 12.09 -0.95 7.33
CA THR A 136 12.45 -0.36 6.04
C THR A 136 11.23 -0.12 5.15
N TYR A 137 10.32 -1.10 5.06
CA TYR A 137 9.22 -1.00 4.12
C TYR A 137 7.96 -0.36 4.71
N LEU A 138 7.57 -0.75 5.93
CA LEU A 138 6.33 -0.25 6.51
C LEU A 138 6.48 1.09 7.20
N GLN A 139 7.46 1.23 8.09
CA GLN A 139 7.62 2.46 8.87
C GLN A 139 8.15 3.62 8.04
N ALA A 140 9.08 3.37 7.14
CA ALA A 140 9.60 4.40 6.24
C ALA A 140 8.51 4.92 5.30
N HIS A 141 7.65 4.04 4.81
CA HIS A 141 6.50 4.36 3.98
C HIS A 141 5.50 5.28 4.70
N VAL A 142 5.11 4.91 5.91
CA VAL A 142 4.22 5.73 6.75
C VAL A 142 4.87 7.08 7.10
N LYS A 143 6.18 7.10 7.39
CA LYS A 143 6.91 8.35 7.66
C LYS A 143 6.90 9.32 6.48
N ARG A 144 7.07 8.81 5.26
CA ARG A 144 7.00 9.65 4.04
C ARG A 144 5.65 10.31 3.91
N LEU A 145 4.60 9.55 4.13
CA LEU A 145 3.24 10.06 4.08
C LEU A 145 2.97 11.12 5.14
N LEU A 146 3.42 10.89 6.38
CA LEU A 146 3.30 11.85 7.47
C LEU A 146 4.08 13.14 7.21
N ALA A 147 5.27 13.02 6.60
CA ALA A 147 6.08 14.18 6.22
C ALA A 147 5.38 15.05 5.19
N LEU A 148 4.62 14.42 4.27
CA LEU A 148 3.79 15.15 3.32
C LEU A 148 2.63 15.86 3.97
N GLY A 149 2.03 15.28 4.98
CA GLY A 149 0.91 15.84 5.73
C GLY A 149 1.30 16.91 6.72
N GLY A 150 2.59 17.32 6.78
CA GLY A 150 3.05 18.37 7.67
C GLY A 150 2.42 19.72 7.37
N ALA A 151 2.42 20.61 8.37
CA ALA A 151 1.79 21.94 8.27
C ALA A 151 2.32 22.76 7.08
N ALA A 152 3.60 22.60 6.73
CA ALA A 152 4.21 23.27 5.58
C ALA A 152 3.65 22.78 4.24
N TRP A 153 3.42 21.49 4.11
CA TRP A 153 2.78 20.88 2.94
C TRP A 153 1.35 21.39 2.78
N ARG A 154 0.55 21.30 3.85
CA ARG A 154 -0.84 21.76 3.82
C ARG A 154 -0.96 23.23 3.44
N ARG A 155 -0.10 24.09 3.97
CA ARG A 155 -0.05 25.51 3.59
C ARG A 155 0.30 25.71 2.12
N SER A 156 1.26 24.94 1.60
CA SER A 156 1.66 24.98 0.19
C SER A 156 0.50 24.58 -0.74
N VAL A 157 -0.22 23.52 -0.37
CA VAL A 157 -1.38 23.06 -1.15
C VAL A 157 -2.53 24.08 -1.09
N LEU A 158 -2.82 24.62 0.09
CA LEU A 158 -3.90 25.64 0.26
C LEU A 158 -3.56 26.94 -0.44
N ALA A 159 -2.30 27.33 -0.50
CA ALA A 159 -1.86 28.52 -1.23
C ALA A 159 -2.06 28.39 -2.75
N ASN A 160 -1.88 27.16 -3.28
CA ASN A 160 -2.04 26.88 -4.71
C ASN A 160 -3.48 26.53 -5.10
N ASN A 161 -4.35 26.37 -4.12
CA ASN A 161 -5.73 25.95 -4.33
C ASN A 161 -6.63 26.64 -3.29
N PRO A 162 -6.81 27.99 -3.41
CA PRO A 162 -7.61 28.73 -2.45
C PRO A 162 -9.05 28.21 -2.45
N PRO A 163 -9.72 28.19 -1.28
CA PRO A 163 -11.12 27.81 -1.22
C PRO A 163 -11.94 28.74 -2.09
N GLY A 164 -12.70 28.13 -3.00
CA GLY A 164 -13.59 28.84 -3.90
C GLY A 164 -14.77 29.47 -3.16
#